data_9c8339e9b7834b47e67d44bc304fc78f
#
_entry.id   9c8339e9b7834b47e67d44bc304fc78f
#
_cell.length_a   1.000
_cell.length_b   1.000
_cell.length_c   1.000
_cell.angle_alpha   90.00
_cell.angle_beta   90.00
_cell.angle_gamma   90.00
#
_symmetry.space_group_name_H-M   'P 1'
#
loop_
_entity.id
_entity.type
_entity.pdbx_description
1 polymer ?
#
loop_
_entity_poly.entity_id
_entity_poly.type
_entity_poly.pdbx_seq_one_letter_code
_entity_poly.pdbx_strand_id
1 'polypeptide(L)'
;IASSLVGSEMCIRDRHKVTQEVRAYLSLKDFIEVETPYLIKSTPEGARDFVVPSRMNEGQFYALPQSPQTFKQLLMVGGMDKYFQIVKCFRDEDLRADRQPEFTQIDCEMAFVEQEDILETFEGLTKHLLKVIKGVEINSFPRLTYDEAMKIYGNDKPDIRFDMKFGELNAVTQHKEFKVFNNSELVVGIAVPGGNNYSRKDIDNLIDWVKRPQIGASGMVYLRCNEDGSYKSSVDKFFDQDDFAKWAKLTSAKEGDLICILSGKKNEVRAQLSALRMELAERLNLRDPKEFAPLWITDFPL
;
A
#
# COMPACT_ATOMS: atom_id res chain seq x y z
N ILE A 1 -9.63 27.33 18.78
CA ILE A 1 -10.93 26.63 18.85
C ILE A 1 -11.66 26.78 17.52
N ALA A 2 -11.79 27.96 16.91
CA ALA A 2 -12.54 28.15 15.67
C ALA A 2 -11.93 27.39 14.47
N SER A 3 -10.60 27.37 14.30
CA SER A 3 -9.95 26.65 13.20
C SER A 3 -10.07 25.11 13.31
N SER A 4 -10.08 24.57 14.53
CA SER A 4 -10.29 23.14 14.75
C SER A 4 -11.75 22.72 14.51
N LEU A 5 -12.72 23.58 14.82
CA LEU A 5 -14.15 23.36 14.54
C LEU A 5 -14.44 23.36 13.03
N VAL A 6 -13.84 24.27 12.26
CA VAL A 6 -13.99 24.33 10.79
C VAL A 6 -13.45 23.05 10.13
N GLY A 7 -12.28 22.58 10.54
CA GLY A 7 -11.73 21.31 10.05
C GLY A 7 -12.63 20.11 10.40
N SER A 8 -13.16 20.06 11.62
CA SER A 8 -14.11 19.02 12.05
C SER A 8 -15.43 19.09 11.30
N GLU A 9 -15.96 20.27 11.00
CA GLU A 9 -17.19 20.44 10.24
C GLU A 9 -17.03 19.94 8.79
N MET A 10 -15.92 20.24 8.11
CA MET A 10 -15.61 19.70 6.79
C MET A 10 -15.56 18.17 6.82
N CYS A 11 -14.86 17.58 7.77
CA CYS A 11 -14.80 16.12 7.92
C CYS A 11 -16.18 15.50 8.17
N ILE A 12 -17.03 16.15 8.97
CA ILE A 12 -18.40 15.70 9.26
C ILE A 12 -19.26 15.74 7.97
N ARG A 13 -19.19 16.83 7.23
CA ARG A 13 -19.93 17.01 5.96
C ARG A 13 -19.46 16.02 4.90
N ASP A 14 -18.15 15.83 4.74
CA ASP A 14 -17.59 14.86 3.79
C ASP A 14 -18.02 13.44 4.14
N ARG A 15 -17.94 13.06 5.43
CA ARG A 15 -18.41 11.76 5.89
C ARG A 15 -19.89 11.57 5.62
N HIS A 16 -20.75 12.56 5.93
CA HIS A 16 -22.17 12.51 5.64
C HIS A 16 -22.41 12.27 4.15
N LYS A 17 -21.76 13.05 3.28
CA LYS A 17 -21.90 12.92 1.83
C LYS A 17 -21.45 11.55 1.33
N VAL A 18 -20.29 11.05 1.79
CA VAL A 18 -19.80 9.71 1.45
C VAL A 18 -20.83 8.63 1.83
N THR A 19 -21.37 8.68 3.03
CA THR A 19 -22.35 7.66 3.48
C THR A 19 -23.66 7.70 2.68
N GLN A 20 -24.12 8.88 2.27
CA GLN A 20 -25.30 9.01 1.39
C GLN A 20 -25.03 8.43 0.00
N GLU A 21 -23.90 8.75 -0.58
CA GLU A 21 -23.52 8.26 -1.92
C GLU A 21 -23.30 6.73 -1.95
N VAL A 22 -22.73 6.17 -0.88
CA VAL A 22 -22.61 4.70 -0.73
C VAL A 22 -23.97 4.04 -0.71
N ARG A 23 -24.93 4.57 0.09
CA ARG A 23 -26.30 4.06 0.14
C ARG A 23 -26.98 4.14 -1.22
N ALA A 24 -26.88 5.28 -1.87
CA ALA A 24 -27.50 5.47 -3.19
C ALA A 24 -26.90 4.48 -4.21
N TYR A 25 -25.58 4.37 -4.30
CA TYR A 25 -24.92 3.47 -5.23
C TYR A 25 -25.25 2.01 -5.01
N LEU A 26 -25.14 1.53 -3.76
CA LEU A 26 -25.38 0.11 -3.44
C LEU A 26 -26.86 -0.25 -3.59
N SER A 27 -27.78 0.63 -3.20
CA SER A 27 -29.22 0.40 -3.40
C SER A 27 -29.59 0.31 -4.90
N LEU A 28 -28.94 1.08 -5.77
CA LEU A 28 -29.11 0.96 -7.23
C LEU A 28 -28.56 -0.36 -7.81
N LYS A 29 -27.74 -1.07 -7.05
CA LYS A 29 -27.18 -2.38 -7.37
C LYS A 29 -27.91 -3.52 -6.66
N ASP A 30 -29.12 -3.25 -6.12
CA ASP A 30 -29.99 -4.19 -5.42
C ASP A 30 -29.42 -4.70 -4.08
N PHE A 31 -28.50 -3.98 -3.46
CA PHE A 31 -28.08 -4.28 -2.10
C PHE A 31 -29.11 -3.78 -1.09
N ILE A 32 -29.37 -4.59 -0.08
CA ILE A 32 -30.24 -4.28 1.04
C ILE A 32 -29.41 -3.88 2.25
N GLU A 33 -29.68 -2.67 2.81
CA GLU A 33 -29.05 -2.23 4.05
C GLU A 33 -29.72 -2.92 5.24
N VAL A 34 -28.93 -3.63 6.06
CA VAL A 34 -29.44 -4.35 7.24
C VAL A 34 -28.60 -3.94 8.45
N GLU A 35 -29.28 -3.46 9.50
CA GLU A 35 -28.64 -3.24 10.80
C GLU A 35 -28.54 -4.54 11.60
N THR A 36 -27.35 -4.78 12.16
CA THR A 36 -27.06 -5.94 13.01
C THR A 36 -26.81 -5.53 14.45
N PRO A 37 -27.03 -6.42 15.45
CA PRO A 37 -26.80 -6.11 16.85
C PRO A 37 -25.34 -5.77 17.17
N TYR A 38 -25.13 -4.85 18.11
CA TYR A 38 -23.80 -4.49 18.65
C TYR A 38 -23.46 -5.28 19.93
N LEU A 39 -24.44 -5.66 20.73
CA LEU A 39 -24.21 -6.49 21.92
C LEU A 39 -24.34 -7.96 21.52
N ILE A 40 -23.21 -8.59 21.22
CA ILE A 40 -23.16 -9.94 20.69
C ILE A 40 -22.35 -10.87 21.58
N LYS A 41 -22.33 -12.14 21.24
CA LYS A 41 -21.39 -13.11 21.81
C LYS A 41 -20.02 -12.90 21.16
N SER A 42 -18.94 -13.02 21.95
CA SER A 42 -17.57 -13.01 21.42
C SER A 42 -17.40 -14.01 20.28
N THR A 43 -16.82 -13.53 19.18
CA THR A 43 -16.47 -14.34 18.00
C THR A 43 -14.98 -14.16 17.69
N PRO A 44 -14.21 -15.23 17.49
CA PRO A 44 -12.79 -15.14 17.22
C PRO A 44 -12.54 -14.65 15.78
N GLU A 45 -12.33 -13.33 15.62
CA GLU A 45 -12.08 -12.69 14.32
C GLU A 45 -10.65 -12.12 14.17
N GLY A 46 -9.73 -12.53 15.04
CA GLY A 46 -8.30 -12.17 14.95
C GLY A 46 -7.84 -11.03 15.84
N ALA A 47 -8.71 -10.10 16.24
CA ALA A 47 -8.42 -9.07 17.24
C ALA A 47 -8.95 -9.47 18.63
N ARG A 48 -8.59 -8.72 19.68
CA ARG A 48 -9.26 -8.83 20.97
C ARG A 48 -10.57 -8.06 20.96
N ASP A 49 -11.57 -8.61 21.68
CA ASP A 49 -12.86 -7.99 21.80
C ASP A 49 -12.87 -6.92 22.90
N PHE A 50 -13.58 -5.83 22.68
CA PHE A 50 -14.10 -5.01 23.77
C PHE A 50 -15.32 -5.69 24.37
N VAL A 51 -15.36 -5.82 25.69
CA VAL A 51 -16.42 -6.51 26.41
C VAL A 51 -17.26 -5.56 27.25
N VAL A 52 -18.58 -5.84 27.31
CA VAL A 52 -19.55 -5.08 28.11
C VAL A 52 -20.13 -6.02 29.14
N PRO A 53 -20.01 -5.73 30.47
CA PRO A 53 -20.58 -6.58 31.50
C PRO A 53 -22.10 -6.68 31.40
N SER A 54 -22.65 -7.91 31.53
CA SER A 54 -24.09 -8.11 31.60
C SER A 54 -24.61 -7.81 33.02
N ARG A 55 -25.52 -6.87 33.13
CA ARG A 55 -26.18 -6.60 34.41
C ARG A 55 -27.14 -7.70 34.83
N MET A 56 -27.72 -8.40 33.86
CA MET A 56 -28.75 -9.41 34.08
C MET A 56 -28.16 -10.80 34.39
N ASN A 57 -26.93 -11.06 33.94
CA ASN A 57 -26.28 -12.35 34.10
C ASN A 57 -24.93 -12.14 34.76
N GLU A 58 -24.82 -12.41 36.04
CA GLU A 58 -23.57 -12.21 36.79
C GLU A 58 -22.43 -13.05 36.23
N GLY A 59 -21.24 -12.45 36.06
CA GLY A 59 -20.08 -13.09 35.48
C GLY A 59 -20.10 -13.28 33.96
N GLN A 60 -21.14 -12.83 33.27
CA GLN A 60 -21.23 -12.88 31.81
C GLN A 60 -21.01 -11.51 31.17
N PHE A 61 -20.57 -11.52 29.91
CA PHE A 61 -20.22 -10.34 29.14
C PHE A 61 -20.79 -10.44 27.72
N TYR A 62 -21.21 -9.31 27.19
CA TYR A 62 -21.35 -9.11 25.75
C TYR A 62 -20.01 -8.67 25.15
N ALA A 63 -19.80 -8.97 23.89
CA ALA A 63 -18.71 -8.39 23.11
C ALA A 63 -19.23 -7.33 22.14
N LEU A 64 -18.40 -6.32 21.84
CA LEU A 64 -18.66 -5.40 20.73
C LEU A 64 -18.12 -6.02 19.43
N PRO A 65 -18.82 -5.89 18.28
CA PRO A 65 -18.45 -6.58 17.06
C PRO A 65 -17.16 -6.05 16.46
N GLN A 66 -16.26 -6.95 16.09
CA GLN A 66 -15.10 -6.64 15.26
C GLN A 66 -15.49 -6.40 13.79
N SER A 67 -16.54 -7.09 13.36
CA SER A 67 -17.29 -6.92 12.12
C SER A 67 -18.65 -7.60 12.28
N PRO A 68 -19.66 -7.39 11.40
CA PRO A 68 -20.93 -8.10 11.43
C PRO A 68 -20.85 -9.51 10.79
N GLN A 69 -19.70 -10.17 10.83
CA GLN A 69 -19.39 -11.40 10.08
C GLN A 69 -20.41 -12.51 10.24
N THR A 70 -20.76 -12.85 11.47
CA THR A 70 -21.73 -13.92 11.74
C THR A 70 -23.10 -13.59 11.16
N PHE A 71 -23.56 -12.36 11.31
CA PHE A 71 -24.89 -11.96 10.86
C PHE A 71 -24.99 -11.91 9.35
N LYS A 72 -24.00 -11.35 8.65
CA LYS A 72 -24.04 -11.32 7.19
C LYS A 72 -23.98 -12.71 6.58
N GLN A 73 -23.23 -13.65 7.17
CA GLN A 73 -23.28 -15.04 6.75
C GLN A 73 -24.65 -15.67 6.95
N LEU A 74 -25.30 -15.42 8.08
CA LEU A 74 -26.65 -15.90 8.34
C LEU A 74 -27.67 -15.31 7.36
N LEU A 75 -27.51 -14.05 6.95
CA LEU A 75 -28.34 -13.41 5.93
C LEU A 75 -28.21 -14.11 4.58
N MET A 76 -26.96 -14.43 4.16
CA MET A 76 -26.71 -15.18 2.92
C MET A 76 -27.35 -16.59 2.98
N VAL A 77 -27.19 -17.31 4.09
CA VAL A 77 -27.86 -18.62 4.30
C VAL A 77 -29.36 -18.48 4.28
N GLY A 78 -29.90 -17.38 4.80
CA GLY A 78 -31.34 -17.06 4.80
C GLY A 78 -31.90 -16.64 3.44
N GLY A 79 -31.06 -16.60 2.37
CA GLY A 79 -31.49 -16.29 1.00
C GLY A 79 -31.44 -14.80 0.64
N MET A 80 -30.66 -14.00 1.36
CA MET A 80 -30.39 -12.60 0.99
C MET A 80 -29.13 -12.55 0.08
N ASP A 81 -29.29 -12.25 -1.19
CA ASP A 81 -28.20 -12.33 -2.16
C ASP A 81 -27.20 -11.18 -2.08
N LYS A 82 -27.65 -10.00 -1.64
CA LYS A 82 -26.82 -8.79 -1.57
C LYS A 82 -27.15 -7.98 -0.31
N TYR A 83 -26.20 -7.90 0.58
CA TYR A 83 -26.29 -7.18 1.84
C TYR A 83 -25.24 -6.07 1.90
N PHE A 84 -25.56 -4.95 2.56
CA PHE A 84 -24.56 -4.02 3.05
C PHE A 84 -24.97 -3.38 4.38
N GLN A 85 -23.99 -2.83 5.07
CA GLN A 85 -24.17 -2.03 6.27
C GLN A 85 -23.06 -1.00 6.41
N ILE A 86 -23.38 0.23 6.83
CA ILE A 86 -22.41 1.20 7.29
C ILE A 86 -22.30 1.06 8.80
N VAL A 87 -21.38 0.22 9.26
CA VAL A 87 -21.34 -0.32 10.62
C VAL A 87 -20.13 0.16 11.41
N LYS A 88 -20.37 0.41 12.72
CA LYS A 88 -19.28 0.59 13.70
C LYS A 88 -18.66 -0.75 14.04
N CYS A 89 -17.32 -0.77 13.99
CA CYS A 89 -16.52 -1.94 14.34
C CYS A 89 -15.53 -1.57 15.44
N PHE A 90 -15.21 -2.55 16.28
CA PHE A 90 -14.41 -2.37 17.48
C PHE A 90 -13.31 -3.44 17.54
N ARG A 91 -12.05 -3.01 17.65
CA ARG A 91 -10.91 -3.93 17.75
C ARG A 91 -9.92 -3.41 18.79
N ASP A 92 -9.67 -4.21 19.82
CA ASP A 92 -8.67 -3.91 20.85
C ASP A 92 -7.28 -4.35 20.37
N GLU A 93 -6.70 -3.53 19.51
CA GLU A 93 -5.39 -3.74 18.90
C GLU A 93 -4.47 -2.53 19.14
N ASP A 94 -3.17 -2.73 18.96
CA ASP A 94 -2.20 -1.65 19.01
C ASP A 94 -2.49 -0.57 17.96
N LEU A 95 -2.50 0.68 18.38
CA LEU A 95 -2.71 1.82 17.51
C LEU A 95 -1.56 1.95 16.50
N ARG A 96 -1.92 2.13 15.24
CA ARG A 96 -1.00 2.48 14.15
C ARG A 96 -1.52 3.75 13.48
N ALA A 97 -0.74 4.34 12.58
CA ALA A 97 -1.08 5.62 11.93
C ALA A 97 -2.49 5.66 11.31
N ASP A 98 -2.97 4.52 10.78
CA ASP A 98 -4.24 4.36 10.06
C ASP A 98 -5.27 3.48 10.82
N ARG A 99 -4.97 3.00 12.03
CA ARG A 99 -5.84 2.12 12.81
C ARG A 99 -6.36 2.80 14.05
N GLN A 100 -7.67 2.69 14.25
CA GLN A 100 -8.38 3.16 15.42
C GLN A 100 -9.12 1.99 16.09
N PRO A 101 -9.27 1.98 17.43
CA PRO A 101 -9.99 0.92 18.13
C PRO A 101 -11.47 0.89 17.80
N GLU A 102 -12.04 2.04 17.43
CA GLU A 102 -13.39 2.20 16.89
C GLU A 102 -13.31 2.83 15.50
N PHE A 103 -13.88 2.19 14.51
CA PHE A 103 -13.92 2.68 13.14
C PHE A 103 -15.22 2.30 12.45
N THR A 104 -15.46 2.82 11.26
CA THR A 104 -16.66 2.49 10.46
C THR A 104 -16.25 1.73 9.22
N GLN A 105 -16.93 0.61 8.97
CA GLN A 105 -16.84 -0.14 7.72
C GLN A 105 -18.03 0.16 6.82
N ILE A 106 -17.81 0.14 5.52
CA ILE A 106 -18.80 -0.15 4.51
C ILE A 106 -18.69 -1.65 4.31
N ASP A 107 -19.51 -2.39 5.02
CA ASP A 107 -19.50 -3.86 5.00
C ASP A 107 -20.51 -4.35 3.97
N CYS A 108 -20.07 -5.27 3.10
CA CYS A 108 -20.92 -5.83 2.03
C CYS A 108 -20.72 -7.34 1.96
N GLU A 109 -21.77 -8.04 1.57
CA GLU A 109 -21.73 -9.46 1.25
C GLU A 109 -22.57 -9.75 0.02
N MET A 110 -22.09 -10.62 -0.86
CA MET A 110 -22.75 -11.03 -2.09
C MET A 110 -22.74 -12.55 -2.21
N ALA A 111 -23.86 -13.15 -2.58
CA ALA A 111 -23.99 -14.56 -2.87
C ALA A 111 -23.93 -14.83 -4.38
N PHE A 112 -23.52 -16.04 -4.76
CA PHE A 112 -23.51 -16.54 -6.15
C PHE A 112 -22.70 -15.67 -7.13
N VAL A 113 -21.55 -15.17 -6.68
CA VAL A 113 -20.68 -14.29 -7.44
C VAL A 113 -19.27 -14.85 -7.58
N GLU A 114 -18.60 -14.46 -8.66
CA GLU A 114 -17.19 -14.72 -8.90
C GLU A 114 -16.35 -13.50 -8.47
N GLN A 115 -15.03 -13.66 -8.46
CA GLN A 115 -14.09 -12.59 -8.10
C GLN A 115 -14.32 -11.30 -8.91
N GLU A 116 -14.58 -11.43 -10.22
CA GLU A 116 -14.78 -10.28 -11.10
C GLU A 116 -16.01 -9.46 -10.74
N ASP A 117 -17.09 -10.09 -10.29
CA ASP A 117 -18.32 -9.39 -9.86
C ASP A 117 -18.03 -8.48 -8.65
N ILE A 118 -17.19 -8.97 -7.73
CA ILE A 118 -16.73 -8.21 -6.55
C ILE A 118 -15.86 -7.04 -6.98
N LEU A 119 -14.84 -7.29 -7.82
CA LEU A 119 -13.92 -6.25 -8.28
C LEU A 119 -14.67 -5.16 -9.05
N GLU A 120 -15.56 -5.52 -9.98
CA GLU A 120 -16.36 -4.56 -10.75
C GLU A 120 -17.28 -3.71 -9.85
N THR A 121 -17.94 -4.34 -8.89
CA THR A 121 -18.85 -3.65 -7.96
C THR A 121 -18.11 -2.60 -7.14
N PHE A 122 -16.96 -2.95 -6.55
CA PHE A 122 -16.21 -2.03 -5.69
C PHE A 122 -15.33 -1.04 -6.45
N GLU A 123 -14.86 -1.40 -7.64
CA GLU A 123 -14.24 -0.44 -8.56
C GLU A 123 -15.26 0.64 -8.95
N GLY A 124 -16.48 0.22 -9.31
CA GLY A 124 -17.55 1.13 -9.65
C GLY A 124 -17.95 2.04 -8.48
N LEU A 125 -18.08 1.52 -7.28
CA LEU A 125 -18.34 2.31 -6.06
C LEU A 125 -17.23 3.33 -5.82
N THR A 126 -15.96 2.92 -5.92
CA THR A 126 -14.81 3.81 -5.68
C THR A 126 -14.76 4.92 -6.74
N LYS A 127 -14.96 4.60 -8.02
CA LYS A 127 -15.06 5.58 -9.12
C LYS A 127 -16.18 6.60 -8.86
N HIS A 128 -17.37 6.11 -8.48
CA HIS A 128 -18.50 6.96 -8.14
C HIS A 128 -18.18 7.94 -7.02
N LEU A 129 -17.62 7.45 -5.92
CA LEU A 129 -17.24 8.26 -4.77
C LEU A 129 -16.18 9.31 -5.13
N LEU A 130 -15.14 8.93 -5.85
CA LEU A 130 -14.09 9.88 -6.28
C LEU A 130 -14.66 10.96 -7.19
N LYS A 131 -15.55 10.59 -8.12
CA LYS A 131 -16.21 11.55 -8.99
C LYS A 131 -17.09 12.53 -8.22
N VAL A 132 -17.99 12.03 -7.36
CA VAL A 132 -18.98 12.87 -6.67
C VAL A 132 -18.40 13.68 -5.53
N ILE A 133 -17.41 13.13 -4.78
CA ILE A 133 -16.84 13.78 -3.60
C ILE A 133 -15.65 14.67 -3.96
N LYS A 134 -14.78 14.20 -4.86
CA LYS A 134 -13.52 14.88 -5.23
C LYS A 134 -13.51 15.50 -6.62
N GLY A 135 -14.49 15.22 -7.46
CA GLY A 135 -14.51 15.68 -8.84
C GLY A 135 -13.48 14.98 -9.73
N VAL A 136 -12.97 13.83 -9.33
CA VAL A 136 -11.92 13.07 -10.03
C VAL A 136 -12.55 11.93 -10.80
N GLU A 137 -12.30 11.87 -12.09
CA GLU A 137 -12.71 10.76 -12.96
C GLU A 137 -11.55 9.80 -13.18
N ILE A 138 -11.78 8.50 -12.92
CA ILE A 138 -10.81 7.43 -13.14
C ILE A 138 -11.40 6.40 -14.09
N ASN A 139 -10.73 6.17 -15.21
CA ASN A 139 -11.25 5.28 -16.26
C ASN A 139 -11.20 3.80 -15.86
N SER A 140 -10.04 3.34 -15.33
CA SER A 140 -9.83 1.95 -14.94
C SER A 140 -8.83 1.88 -13.80
N PHE A 141 -8.91 0.81 -13.01
CA PHE A 141 -7.89 0.48 -12.03
C PHE A 141 -6.91 -0.52 -12.67
N PRO A 142 -5.61 -0.20 -12.73
CA PRO A 142 -4.61 -1.18 -13.11
C PRO A 142 -4.68 -2.40 -12.17
N ARG A 143 -4.40 -3.58 -12.72
CA ARG A 143 -4.33 -4.83 -11.95
C ARG A 143 -2.91 -5.33 -11.93
N LEU A 144 -2.43 -5.70 -10.77
CA LEU A 144 -1.15 -6.37 -10.55
C LEU A 144 -1.40 -7.58 -9.68
N THR A 145 -0.70 -8.67 -9.96
CA THR A 145 -0.63 -9.77 -8.99
C THR A 145 0.24 -9.36 -7.80
N TYR A 146 0.07 -10.01 -6.67
CA TYR A 146 0.92 -9.81 -5.50
C TYR A 146 2.41 -9.96 -5.85
N ASP A 147 2.76 -11.00 -6.62
CA ASP A 147 4.14 -11.25 -7.03
C ASP A 147 4.70 -10.12 -7.91
N GLU A 148 3.90 -9.59 -8.84
CA GLU A 148 4.29 -8.44 -9.66
C GLU A 148 4.49 -7.18 -8.81
N ALA A 149 3.56 -6.89 -7.90
CA ALA A 149 3.67 -5.74 -7.01
C ALA A 149 4.93 -5.83 -6.13
N MET A 150 5.20 -7.00 -5.55
CA MET A 150 6.40 -7.25 -4.76
C MET A 150 7.68 -7.21 -5.60
N LYS A 151 7.65 -7.64 -6.85
CA LYS A 151 8.79 -7.60 -7.75
C LYS A 151 9.11 -6.18 -8.20
N ILE A 152 8.09 -5.41 -8.57
CA ILE A 152 8.22 -4.09 -9.20
C ILE A 152 8.37 -2.97 -8.16
N TYR A 153 7.72 -3.10 -7.00
CA TYR A 153 7.63 -2.03 -6.00
C TYR A 153 8.04 -2.44 -4.57
N GLY A 154 8.18 -3.75 -4.32
CA GLY A 154 8.54 -4.30 -3.01
C GLY A 154 7.45 -4.12 -1.94
N ASN A 155 6.20 -3.90 -2.35
CA ASN A 155 5.08 -3.59 -1.47
C ASN A 155 3.77 -4.10 -2.10
N ASP A 156 2.87 -4.63 -1.28
CA ASP A 156 1.53 -5.09 -1.65
C ASP A 156 0.48 -3.96 -1.80
N LYS A 157 0.86 -2.73 -1.51
CA LYS A 157 0.05 -1.51 -1.70
C LYS A 157 0.91 -0.37 -2.28
N PRO A 158 1.44 -0.52 -3.49
CA PRO A 158 2.39 0.43 -4.06
C PRO A 158 1.72 1.75 -4.42
N ASP A 159 2.44 2.84 -4.21
CA ASP A 159 2.08 4.14 -4.78
C ASP A 159 2.53 4.18 -6.24
N ILE A 160 1.58 4.22 -7.18
CA ILE A 160 1.84 4.19 -8.63
C ILE A 160 1.74 5.57 -9.30
N ARG A 161 1.62 6.66 -8.52
CA ARG A 161 1.57 8.05 -9.04
C ARG A 161 2.90 8.51 -9.64
N PHE A 162 3.97 7.76 -9.42
CA PHE A 162 5.29 8.04 -9.96
C PHE A 162 6.01 6.74 -10.35
N ASP A 163 6.93 6.82 -11.27
CA ASP A 163 7.75 5.69 -11.69
C ASP A 163 8.72 5.23 -10.59
N MET A 164 10.00 5.02 -10.87
CA MET A 164 11.00 4.44 -9.99
C MET A 164 10.72 2.96 -9.68
N LYS A 165 10.42 2.20 -10.73
CA LYS A 165 10.23 0.75 -10.66
C LYS A 165 11.55 0.04 -10.35
N PHE A 166 11.46 -1.09 -9.67
CA PHE A 166 12.62 -1.92 -9.37
C PHE A 166 13.20 -2.58 -10.61
N GLY A 167 14.52 -2.57 -10.72
CA GLY A 167 15.29 -3.39 -11.66
C GLY A 167 16.07 -4.45 -10.91
N GLU A 168 15.81 -5.74 -11.16
CA GLU A 168 16.61 -6.84 -10.61
C GLU A 168 17.92 -6.97 -11.38
N LEU A 169 19.03 -6.99 -10.65
CA LEU A 169 20.38 -6.91 -11.22
C LEU A 169 21.21 -8.20 -11.05
N ASN A 170 20.66 -9.25 -10.43
CA ASN A 170 21.40 -10.49 -10.15
C ASN A 170 22.14 -11.03 -11.38
N ALA A 171 21.46 -11.14 -12.51
CA ALA A 171 22.02 -11.73 -13.74
C ALA A 171 23.25 -10.98 -14.30
N VAL A 172 23.39 -9.68 -13.95
CA VAL A 172 24.45 -8.82 -14.47
C VAL A 172 25.46 -8.38 -13.40
N THR A 173 25.25 -8.76 -12.15
CA THR A 173 26.10 -8.38 -11.01
C THR A 173 26.78 -9.54 -10.33
N GLN A 174 26.14 -10.72 -10.32
CA GLN A 174 26.70 -11.93 -9.74
C GLN A 174 27.75 -12.53 -10.67
N HIS A 175 28.68 -13.30 -10.12
CA HIS A 175 29.85 -13.88 -10.81
C HIS A 175 30.98 -12.86 -11.14
N LYS A 176 30.95 -11.66 -10.59
CA LYS A 176 32.06 -10.70 -10.55
C LYS A 176 32.78 -10.79 -9.21
N GLU A 177 33.90 -10.09 -9.04
CA GLU A 177 34.71 -10.16 -7.81
C GLU A 177 34.08 -9.46 -6.60
N PHE A 178 32.90 -8.88 -6.71
CA PHE A 178 32.23 -8.16 -5.64
C PHE A 178 31.39 -9.09 -4.74
N LYS A 179 31.99 -9.55 -3.64
CA LYS A 179 31.41 -10.53 -2.72
C LYS A 179 30.06 -10.15 -2.15
N VAL A 180 29.77 -8.86 -1.93
CA VAL A 180 28.51 -8.40 -1.36
C VAL A 180 27.32 -8.82 -2.26
N PHE A 181 27.45 -8.64 -3.57
CA PHE A 181 26.40 -9.03 -4.50
C PHE A 181 26.34 -10.55 -4.69
N ASN A 182 27.50 -11.21 -4.73
CA ASN A 182 27.54 -12.66 -4.90
C ASN A 182 26.88 -13.44 -3.74
N ASN A 183 26.94 -12.91 -2.52
CA ASN A 183 26.36 -13.53 -1.32
C ASN A 183 24.91 -13.12 -1.05
N SER A 184 24.32 -12.30 -1.92
CA SER A 184 22.94 -11.82 -1.76
C SER A 184 21.96 -12.66 -2.57
N GLU A 185 20.79 -12.95 -2.00
CA GLU A 185 19.70 -13.59 -2.72
C GLU A 185 19.15 -12.68 -3.83
N LEU A 186 19.09 -11.39 -3.55
CA LEU A 186 18.60 -10.36 -4.49
C LEU A 186 19.50 -9.14 -4.47
N VAL A 187 19.85 -8.67 -5.67
CA VAL A 187 20.44 -7.36 -5.94
C VAL A 187 19.44 -6.58 -6.77
N VAL A 188 18.98 -5.46 -6.25
CA VAL A 188 17.88 -4.70 -6.86
C VAL A 188 18.11 -3.20 -6.72
N GLY A 189 17.76 -2.46 -7.76
CA GLY A 189 17.97 -1.01 -7.82
C GLY A 189 16.76 -0.26 -8.31
N ILE A 190 16.76 1.05 -8.05
CA ILE A 190 15.83 2.04 -8.60
C ILE A 190 16.58 3.19 -9.22
N ALA A 191 16.07 3.72 -10.34
CA ALA A 191 16.57 4.95 -10.95
C ALA A 191 15.87 6.15 -10.30
N VAL A 192 16.68 7.10 -9.84
CA VAL A 192 16.25 8.35 -9.21
C VAL A 192 16.38 9.47 -10.23
N PRO A 193 15.27 10.04 -10.73
CA PRO A 193 15.30 11.05 -11.77
C PRO A 193 16.12 12.29 -11.34
N GLY A 194 17.07 12.71 -12.17
CA GLY A 194 17.92 13.87 -11.91
C GLY A 194 18.87 13.72 -10.71
N GLY A 195 18.95 12.53 -10.13
CA GLY A 195 19.77 12.27 -8.93
C GLY A 195 21.28 12.33 -9.15
N ASN A 196 21.73 12.41 -10.39
CA ASN A 196 23.16 12.65 -10.69
C ASN A 196 23.67 13.96 -10.08
N ASN A 197 22.79 14.94 -9.88
CA ASN A 197 23.11 16.23 -9.26
C ASN A 197 23.27 16.16 -7.74
N TYR A 198 23.01 15.03 -7.09
CA TYR A 198 23.21 14.87 -5.65
C TYR A 198 24.69 15.03 -5.30
N SER A 199 24.98 15.86 -4.32
CA SER A 199 26.33 15.98 -3.78
C SER A 199 26.76 14.67 -3.11
N ARG A 200 28.06 14.53 -2.84
CA ARG A 200 28.56 13.39 -2.05
C ARG A 200 27.86 13.29 -0.69
N LYS A 201 27.64 14.45 -0.04
CA LYS A 201 26.94 14.52 1.24
C LYS A 201 25.48 14.01 1.15
N ASP A 202 24.79 14.30 0.07
CA ASP A 202 23.42 13.82 -0.14
C ASP A 202 23.38 12.31 -0.28
N ILE A 203 24.35 11.73 -1.01
CA ILE A 203 24.48 10.27 -1.16
C ILE A 203 24.85 9.63 0.19
N ASP A 204 25.81 10.20 0.92
CA ASP A 204 26.18 9.71 2.24
C ASP A 204 24.98 9.74 3.20
N ASN A 205 24.16 10.80 3.16
CA ASN A 205 22.91 10.89 3.91
C ASN A 205 21.89 9.80 3.52
N LEU A 206 21.80 9.42 2.24
CA LEU A 206 20.94 8.31 1.79
C LEU A 206 21.47 6.96 2.30
N ILE A 207 22.78 6.76 2.25
CA ILE A 207 23.43 5.55 2.78
C ILE A 207 23.17 5.42 4.29
N ASP A 208 23.28 6.50 5.04
CA ASP A 208 23.00 6.52 6.48
C ASP A 208 21.50 6.30 6.75
N TRP A 209 20.63 6.86 5.89
CA TRP A 209 19.18 6.69 6.02
C TRP A 209 18.77 5.22 5.85
N VAL A 210 19.29 4.50 4.85
CA VAL A 210 18.95 3.08 4.64
C VAL A 210 19.50 2.16 5.73
N LYS A 211 20.56 2.58 6.43
CA LYS A 211 21.15 1.84 7.56
C LYS A 211 20.40 2.00 8.88
N ARG A 212 19.46 2.93 8.98
CA ARG A 212 18.67 3.13 10.20
C ARG A 212 17.98 1.82 10.62
N PRO A 213 17.84 1.55 11.94
CA PRO A 213 17.22 0.30 12.41
C PRO A 213 15.85 0.02 11.85
N GLN A 214 15.07 1.06 11.54
CA GLN A 214 13.74 0.97 10.97
C GLN A 214 13.72 0.47 9.52
N ILE A 215 14.82 0.68 8.78
CA ILE A 215 15.00 0.23 7.40
C ILE A 215 15.84 -1.05 7.38
N GLY A 216 16.98 -1.05 8.07
CA GLY A 216 17.80 -2.22 8.34
C GLY A 216 18.66 -2.70 7.16
N ALA A 217 18.91 -1.85 6.14
CA ALA A 217 19.82 -2.22 5.07
C ALA A 217 21.28 -2.17 5.54
N SER A 218 22.10 -3.11 5.10
CA SER A 218 23.53 -3.16 5.45
C SER A 218 24.36 -2.05 4.77
N GLY A 219 23.86 -1.49 3.65
CA GLY A 219 24.48 -0.42 2.90
C GLY A 219 23.75 -0.17 1.59
N MET A 220 24.27 0.77 0.79
CA MET A 220 23.75 1.11 -0.53
C MET A 220 24.90 1.30 -1.50
N VAL A 221 24.85 0.64 -2.64
CA VAL A 221 25.69 0.93 -3.81
C VAL A 221 24.95 1.95 -4.67
N TYR A 222 25.70 2.87 -5.28
CA TYR A 222 25.10 3.82 -6.22
C TYR A 222 25.84 3.82 -7.56
N LEU A 223 25.11 4.20 -8.59
CA LEU A 223 25.64 4.43 -9.94
C LEU A 223 25.11 5.77 -10.46
N ARG A 224 26.00 6.68 -10.83
CA ARG A 224 25.68 7.93 -11.51
C ARG A 224 25.63 7.69 -13.01
N CYS A 225 24.55 8.11 -13.65
CA CYS A 225 24.43 8.16 -15.11
C CYS A 225 24.74 9.59 -15.55
N ASN A 226 25.96 9.83 -16.02
CA ASN A 226 26.39 11.18 -16.40
C ASN A 226 25.74 11.61 -17.73
N GLU A 227 25.67 12.93 -17.96
CA GLU A 227 25.09 13.52 -19.19
C GLU A 227 25.91 13.22 -20.45
N ASP A 228 27.20 12.86 -20.32
CA ASP A 228 28.08 12.45 -21.41
C ASP A 228 27.95 10.95 -21.75
N GLY A 229 27.01 10.25 -21.16
CA GLY A 229 26.80 8.82 -21.35
C GLY A 229 27.74 7.93 -20.54
N SER A 230 28.66 8.50 -19.77
CA SER A 230 29.57 7.75 -18.90
C SER A 230 28.90 7.41 -17.56
N TYR A 231 29.46 6.42 -16.88
CA TYR A 231 28.96 5.98 -15.58
C TYR A 231 30.03 6.11 -14.51
N LYS A 232 29.60 6.44 -13.27
CA LYS A 232 30.47 6.48 -12.09
C LYS A 232 29.79 5.85 -10.89
N SER A 233 30.46 4.89 -10.25
CA SER A 233 29.91 4.12 -9.14
C SER A 233 30.82 4.12 -7.92
N SER A 234 30.26 3.73 -6.78
CA SER A 234 31.04 3.37 -5.58
C SER A 234 31.81 2.06 -5.73
N VAL A 235 31.58 1.31 -6.79
CA VAL A 235 32.14 -0.04 -7.06
C VAL A 235 32.88 -0.13 -8.39
N ASP A 236 33.36 0.98 -8.92
CA ASP A 236 34.13 1.08 -10.21
C ASP A 236 35.28 0.08 -10.31
N LYS A 237 35.83 -0.38 -9.19
CA LYS A 237 36.94 -1.34 -9.16
C LYS A 237 36.50 -2.77 -9.59
N PHE A 238 35.22 -3.08 -9.57
CA PHE A 238 34.70 -4.43 -9.79
C PHE A 238 33.87 -4.56 -11.06
N PHE A 239 33.42 -3.44 -11.62
CA PHE A 239 32.51 -3.41 -12.77
C PHE A 239 32.97 -2.36 -13.78
N ASP A 240 32.78 -2.64 -15.04
CA ASP A 240 33.14 -1.76 -16.15
C ASP A 240 31.92 -0.97 -16.70
N GLN A 241 32.16 -0.14 -17.71
CA GLN A 241 31.12 0.71 -18.31
C GLN A 241 30.02 -0.12 -18.99
N ASP A 242 30.36 -1.27 -19.56
CA ASP A 242 29.38 -2.17 -20.19
C ASP A 242 28.47 -2.83 -19.16
N ASP A 243 29.00 -3.17 -17.98
CA ASP A 243 28.20 -3.65 -16.86
C ASP A 243 27.23 -2.58 -16.37
N PHE A 244 27.73 -1.35 -16.20
CA PHE A 244 26.90 -0.23 -15.75
C PHE A 244 25.81 0.15 -16.77
N ALA A 245 26.08 0.05 -18.05
CA ALA A 245 25.06 0.23 -19.09
C ALA A 245 23.92 -0.81 -18.99
N LYS A 246 24.25 -2.07 -18.64
CA LYS A 246 23.23 -3.09 -18.36
C LYS A 246 22.40 -2.76 -17.13
N TRP A 247 23.02 -2.21 -16.06
CA TRP A 247 22.30 -1.79 -14.87
C TRP A 247 21.34 -0.64 -15.18
N ALA A 248 21.80 0.36 -15.92
CA ALA A 248 20.97 1.48 -16.37
C ALA A 248 19.77 1.00 -17.19
N LYS A 249 19.99 0.06 -18.11
CA LYS A 249 18.90 -0.52 -18.91
C LYS A 249 17.88 -1.27 -18.06
N LEU A 250 18.31 -2.09 -17.09
CA LEU A 250 17.43 -2.88 -16.24
C LEU A 250 16.63 -2.04 -15.24
N THR A 251 17.16 -0.91 -14.81
CA THR A 251 16.48 0.06 -13.94
C THR A 251 15.75 1.15 -14.71
N SER A 252 15.81 1.12 -16.06
CA SER A 252 15.26 2.17 -16.93
C SER A 252 15.83 3.58 -16.65
N ALA A 253 17.06 3.64 -16.14
CA ALA A 253 17.75 4.89 -15.86
C ALA A 253 18.13 5.62 -17.15
N LYS A 254 18.10 6.95 -17.09
CA LYS A 254 18.47 7.87 -18.16
C LYS A 254 19.73 8.66 -17.78
N GLU A 255 20.30 9.35 -18.75
CA GLU A 255 21.33 10.34 -18.48
C GLU A 255 20.84 11.37 -17.45
N GLY A 256 21.68 11.72 -16.50
CA GLY A 256 21.33 12.60 -15.38
C GLY A 256 20.71 11.89 -14.16
N ASP A 257 20.43 10.59 -14.23
CA ASP A 257 19.86 9.84 -13.12
C ASP A 257 20.92 9.29 -12.16
N LEU A 258 20.46 8.94 -10.95
CA LEU A 258 21.23 8.18 -9.97
C LEU A 258 20.53 6.83 -9.75
N ILE A 259 21.25 5.73 -9.89
CA ILE A 259 20.73 4.41 -9.52
C ILE A 259 21.15 4.11 -8.09
N CYS A 260 20.17 3.84 -7.24
CA CYS A 260 20.37 3.37 -5.86
C CYS A 260 20.13 1.86 -5.81
N ILE A 261 21.10 1.09 -5.31
CA ILE A 261 21.09 -0.38 -5.34
C ILE A 261 21.25 -0.92 -3.92
N LEU A 262 20.33 -1.79 -3.53
CA LEU A 262 20.40 -2.57 -2.30
C LEU A 262 20.58 -4.06 -2.62
N SER A 263 21.14 -4.80 -1.65
CA SER A 263 21.33 -6.24 -1.80
C SER A 263 21.18 -6.95 -0.46
N GLY A 264 20.65 -8.18 -0.48
CA GLY A 264 20.42 -8.95 0.74
C GLY A 264 19.44 -10.09 0.53
N LYS A 265 18.72 -10.49 1.58
CA LYS A 265 17.63 -11.46 1.48
C LYS A 265 16.45 -10.86 0.71
N LYS A 266 15.85 -11.66 -0.14
CA LYS A 266 14.87 -11.21 -1.14
C LYS A 266 13.73 -10.34 -0.58
N ASN A 267 13.06 -10.81 0.45
CA ASN A 267 11.90 -10.08 1.02
C ASN A 267 12.33 -8.84 1.82
N GLU A 268 13.45 -8.94 2.54
CA GLU A 268 13.97 -7.82 3.33
C GLU A 268 14.42 -6.68 2.42
N VAL A 269 15.22 -6.97 1.39
CA VAL A 269 15.75 -5.94 0.49
C VAL A 269 14.68 -5.27 -0.36
N ARG A 270 13.62 -6.00 -0.74
CA ARG A 270 12.46 -5.42 -1.43
C ARG A 270 11.74 -4.40 -0.55
N ALA A 271 11.48 -4.73 0.71
CA ALA A 271 10.86 -3.80 1.66
C ALA A 271 11.74 -2.57 1.94
N GLN A 272 13.05 -2.77 2.09
CA GLN A 272 14.02 -1.70 2.30
C GLN A 272 14.08 -0.74 1.10
N LEU A 273 14.11 -1.27 -0.12
CA LEU A 273 14.13 -0.46 -1.33
C LEU A 273 12.79 0.26 -1.57
N SER A 274 11.68 -0.39 -1.20
CA SER A 274 10.35 0.25 -1.21
C SER A 274 10.29 1.46 -0.29
N ALA A 275 10.84 1.33 0.91
CA ALA A 275 10.93 2.45 1.85
C ALA A 275 11.82 3.58 1.29
N LEU A 276 12.97 3.26 0.69
CA LEU A 276 13.83 4.24 0.04
C LEU A 276 13.14 4.92 -1.14
N ARG A 277 12.38 4.17 -1.94
CA ARG A 277 11.58 4.71 -3.05
C ARG A 277 10.59 5.77 -2.55
N MET A 278 9.91 5.51 -1.45
CA MET A 278 8.94 6.45 -0.87
C MET A 278 9.62 7.70 -0.28
N GLU A 279 10.75 7.53 0.39
CA GLU A 279 11.56 8.65 0.90
C GLU A 279 12.06 9.56 -0.23
N LEU A 280 12.56 8.97 -1.30
CA LEU A 280 13.01 9.72 -2.48
C LEU A 280 11.86 10.44 -3.19
N ALA A 281 10.71 9.79 -3.29
CA ALA A 281 9.51 10.40 -3.86
C ALA A 281 9.06 11.63 -3.07
N GLU A 282 9.18 11.60 -1.73
CA GLU A 282 8.91 12.76 -0.87
C GLU A 282 9.91 13.88 -1.10
N ARG A 283 11.22 13.57 -1.10
CA ARG A 283 12.28 14.58 -1.32
C ARG A 283 12.17 15.26 -2.69
N LEU A 284 11.75 14.51 -3.70
CA LEU A 284 11.61 14.99 -5.07
C LEU A 284 10.21 15.56 -5.39
N ASN A 285 9.30 15.59 -4.40
CA ASN A 285 7.90 16.03 -4.58
C ASN A 285 7.18 15.33 -5.74
N LEU A 286 7.42 14.01 -5.91
CA LEU A 286 6.81 13.21 -6.99
C LEU A 286 5.37 12.79 -6.70
N ARG A 287 4.85 13.04 -5.49
CA ARG A 287 3.51 12.66 -5.07
C ARG A 287 2.62 13.89 -4.96
N ASP A 288 1.75 14.09 -5.94
CA ASP A 288 0.68 15.10 -5.80
C ASP A 288 -0.42 14.55 -4.87
N PRO A 289 -0.72 15.21 -3.72
CA PRO A 289 -1.80 14.77 -2.84
C PRO A 289 -3.20 14.88 -3.44
N LYS A 290 -3.35 15.58 -4.56
CA LYS A 290 -4.61 15.69 -5.30
C LYS A 290 -4.80 14.60 -6.35
N GLU A 291 -3.75 13.86 -6.68
CA GLU A 291 -3.79 12.75 -7.62
C GLU A 291 -4.22 11.47 -6.92
N PHE A 292 -5.18 10.76 -7.51
CA PHE A 292 -5.67 9.47 -7.08
C PHE A 292 -5.31 8.42 -8.12
N ALA A 293 -4.56 7.41 -7.72
CA ALA A 293 -4.13 6.30 -8.57
C ALA A 293 -4.48 4.95 -7.91
N PRO A 294 -5.77 4.61 -7.82
CA PRO A 294 -6.20 3.33 -7.28
C PRO A 294 -5.81 2.18 -8.19
N LEU A 295 -5.51 1.02 -7.60
CA LEU A 295 -5.19 -0.21 -8.30
C LEU A 295 -5.71 -1.43 -7.55
N TRP A 296 -5.81 -2.55 -8.24
CA TRP A 296 -6.07 -3.85 -7.64
C TRP A 296 -4.78 -4.65 -7.49
N ILE A 297 -4.60 -5.25 -6.33
CA ILE A 297 -3.61 -6.31 -6.13
C ILE A 297 -4.38 -7.61 -5.95
N THR A 298 -4.08 -8.58 -6.80
CA THR A 298 -4.74 -9.90 -6.82
C THR A 298 -3.76 -11.01 -6.46
N ASP A 299 -4.26 -12.22 -6.35
CA ASP A 299 -3.46 -13.44 -6.18
C ASP A 299 -2.52 -13.39 -4.97
N PHE A 300 -3.05 -12.91 -3.82
CA PHE A 300 -2.31 -12.94 -2.56
C PHE A 300 -1.98 -14.38 -2.17
N PRO A 301 -0.78 -14.64 -1.63
CA PRO A 301 -0.44 -15.96 -1.10
C PRO A 301 -1.34 -16.29 0.09
N LEU A 302 -1.73 -17.56 0.18
CA LEU A 302 -2.51 -18.12 1.31
C LEU A 302 -1.64 -18.28 2.55
#